data_26c5d1656505cdfea75d986acae7cbf6
#
_entry.id   26c5d1656505cdfea75d986acae7cbf6
#
_cell.length_a   1.000
_cell.length_b   1.000
_cell.length_c   1.000
_cell.angle_alpha   90.00
_cell.angle_beta   90.00
_cell.angle_gamma   90.00
#
_symmetry.space_group_name_H-M   'P 1'
#
loop_
_entity.id
_entity.type
_entity.pdbx_description
1 polymer ?
#
loop_
_entity_poly.entity_id
_entity_poly.type
_entity_poly.pdbx_seq_one_letter_code
_entity_poly.pdbx_strand_id
1 'polypeptide(L)'
;MTDPIPEGFEPHFRKSPLTDPWEPLYSRVAEKSVSIGLRLAKPHTNSRGLIHGGLIASLADNAMGYSCSQALGWKVSLVTISLAVDFVGSGEIGQWLEVECEVIKTGATLCFAQSLIKADGVTVARANASFRVVTKKQ
;
A
#
# COMPACT_ATOMS: atom_id res chain seq x y z
N MET A 1 11.22 6.57 23.55
CA MET A 1 10.39 7.47 22.74
C MET A 1 10.00 6.81 21.45
N THR A 2 8.74 6.93 21.10
CA THR A 2 8.27 6.46 19.81
C THR A 2 8.62 7.49 18.75
N ASP A 3 9.13 7.05 17.60
CA ASP A 3 9.36 7.93 16.47
C ASP A 3 8.04 8.56 16.01
N PRO A 4 8.04 9.81 15.59
CA PRO A 4 6.82 10.47 15.15
C PRO A 4 6.27 9.82 13.87
N ILE A 5 4.95 9.80 13.77
CA ILE A 5 4.27 9.40 12.56
C ILE A 5 4.24 10.62 11.62
N PRO A 6 4.59 10.49 10.35
CA PRO A 6 4.58 11.62 9.42
C PRO A 6 3.22 12.29 9.34
N GLU A 7 3.23 13.60 9.10
CA GLU A 7 2.02 14.41 9.02
C GLU A 7 1.05 13.87 7.99
N GLY A 8 -0.23 13.85 8.33
CA GLY A 8 -1.31 13.40 7.46
C GLY A 8 -1.61 11.92 7.55
N PHE A 9 -0.75 11.15 8.19
CA PHE A 9 -1.02 9.73 8.42
C PHE A 9 -1.82 9.53 9.70
N GLU A 10 -2.85 8.69 9.60
CA GLU A 10 -3.72 8.30 10.70
C GLU A 10 -3.80 6.77 10.74
N PRO A 11 -4.26 6.16 11.85
CA PRO A 11 -4.45 4.72 11.87
C PRO A 11 -5.23 4.25 10.65
N HIS A 12 -4.74 3.18 10.01
CA HIS A 12 -5.34 2.68 8.78
C HIS A 12 -6.81 2.31 8.98
N PHE A 13 -7.66 2.74 8.05
CA PHE A 13 -9.12 2.65 8.18
C PHE A 13 -9.68 1.24 8.00
N ARG A 14 -8.90 0.29 7.50
CA ARG A 14 -9.39 -1.07 7.25
C ARG A 14 -8.41 -2.10 7.80
N LYS A 15 -8.94 -3.05 8.54
CA LYS A 15 -8.17 -4.17 9.08
C LYS A 15 -8.52 -5.45 8.35
N SER A 16 -7.58 -6.36 8.26
CA SER A 16 -7.80 -7.67 7.65
C SER A 16 -6.95 -8.73 8.36
N PRO A 17 -7.36 -9.99 8.34
CA PRO A 17 -6.57 -11.06 8.93
C PRO A 17 -5.15 -11.14 8.37
N LEU A 18 -4.97 -10.85 7.07
CA LEU A 18 -3.65 -10.88 6.44
C LEU A 18 -2.72 -9.82 7.03
N THR A 19 -3.22 -8.62 7.25
CA THR A 19 -2.39 -7.49 7.69
C THR A 19 -2.36 -7.32 9.21
N ASP A 20 -3.25 -7.98 9.96
CA ASP A 20 -3.31 -7.86 11.41
C ASP A 20 -1.95 -8.07 12.09
N PRO A 21 -1.15 -9.09 11.72
CA PRO A 21 0.16 -9.27 12.34
C PRO A 21 1.16 -8.13 12.08
N TRP A 22 0.87 -7.25 11.12
CA TRP A 22 1.76 -6.16 10.72
C TRP A 22 1.36 -4.81 11.34
N GLU A 23 0.22 -4.76 12.03
CA GLU A 23 -0.24 -3.53 12.69
C GLU A 23 0.76 -3.07 13.77
N PRO A 24 0.92 -1.76 14.00
CA PRO A 24 0.06 -0.69 13.51
C PRO A 24 0.42 -0.26 12.08
N LEU A 25 -0.60 -0.14 11.25
CA LEU A 25 -0.51 0.44 9.92
C LEU A 25 -1.19 1.80 9.91
N TYR A 26 -0.74 2.66 9.02
CA TYR A 26 -1.26 4.02 8.89
C TYR A 26 -1.61 4.30 7.44
N SER A 27 -2.52 5.23 7.21
CA SER A 27 -2.87 5.65 5.87
C SER A 27 -3.07 7.15 5.80
N ARG A 28 -2.82 7.69 4.62
CA ARG A 28 -3.10 9.09 4.29
C ARG A 28 -3.96 9.08 3.04
N VAL A 29 -5.17 9.62 3.15
CA VAL A 29 -6.12 9.66 2.04
C VAL A 29 -6.08 11.04 1.42
N ALA A 30 -5.81 11.10 0.12
CA ALA A 30 -5.84 12.30 -0.69
C ALA A 30 -6.74 12.04 -1.88
N GLU A 31 -6.99 13.06 -2.70
CA GLU A 31 -7.79 12.87 -3.91
C GLU A 31 -7.09 11.89 -4.85
N LYS A 32 -7.78 10.80 -5.21
CA LYS A 32 -7.29 9.75 -6.12
C LYS A 32 -5.98 9.09 -5.65
N SER A 33 -5.74 9.10 -4.34
CA SER A 33 -4.54 8.47 -3.81
C SER A 33 -4.75 8.08 -2.35
N VAL A 34 -4.41 6.85 -2.01
CA VAL A 34 -4.32 6.37 -0.65
C VAL A 34 -2.91 5.87 -0.46
N SER A 35 -2.19 6.49 0.47
CA SER A 35 -0.86 6.04 0.85
C SER A 35 -0.97 5.17 2.10
N ILE A 36 -0.18 4.11 2.16
CA ILE A 36 -0.06 3.28 3.37
C ILE A 36 1.34 3.44 3.90
N GLY A 37 1.47 3.60 5.21
CA GLY A 37 2.77 3.74 5.85
C GLY A 37 2.84 2.97 7.14
N LEU A 38 4.07 2.62 7.53
CA LEU A 38 4.32 1.95 8.80
C LEU A 38 5.78 2.15 9.22
N ARG A 39 6.00 2.10 10.53
CA ARG A 39 7.36 2.05 11.08
C ARG A 39 7.81 0.59 11.06
N LEU A 40 8.89 0.30 10.36
CA LEU A 40 9.37 -1.06 10.22
C LEU A 40 9.82 -1.64 11.56
N ALA A 41 9.36 -2.85 11.83
CA ALA A 41 9.64 -3.59 13.04
C ALA A 41 9.86 -5.05 12.68
N LYS A 42 10.19 -5.87 13.68
CA LYS A 42 10.53 -7.28 13.47
C LYS A 42 9.49 -8.06 12.65
N PRO A 43 8.16 -7.91 12.88
CA PRO A 43 7.18 -8.68 12.09
C PRO A 43 7.18 -8.39 10.59
N HIS A 44 7.84 -7.33 10.18
CA HIS A 44 7.88 -6.90 8.78
C HIS A 44 9.12 -7.39 8.04
N THR A 45 9.97 -8.17 8.71
CA THR A 45 11.28 -8.52 8.17
C THR A 45 11.39 -10.01 7.84
N ASN A 46 12.36 -10.31 6.97
CA ASN A 46 12.75 -11.67 6.65
C ASN A 46 13.80 -12.19 7.66
N SER A 47 14.32 -13.40 7.43
CA SER A 47 15.30 -14.03 8.32
C SER A 47 16.63 -13.27 8.41
N ARG A 48 16.88 -12.32 7.50
CA ARG A 48 18.09 -11.47 7.50
C ARG A 48 17.86 -10.11 8.16
N GLY A 49 16.66 -9.86 8.69
CA GLY A 49 16.33 -8.59 9.33
C GLY A 49 16.03 -7.45 8.35
N LEU A 50 15.83 -7.78 7.07
CA LEU A 50 15.46 -6.81 6.04
C LEU A 50 13.98 -6.91 5.72
N ILE A 51 13.40 -5.83 5.20
CA ILE A 51 12.01 -5.83 4.77
C ILE A 51 11.70 -7.06 3.92
N HIS A 52 10.61 -7.75 4.25
CA HIS A 52 10.15 -8.88 3.45
C HIS A 52 9.47 -8.38 2.18
N GLY A 53 9.89 -8.94 1.02
CA GLY A 53 9.30 -8.55 -0.26
C GLY A 53 7.80 -8.81 -0.34
N GLY A 54 7.32 -9.89 0.28
CA GLY A 54 5.89 -10.19 0.33
C GLY A 54 5.08 -9.15 1.09
N LEU A 55 5.64 -8.57 2.15
CA LEU A 55 5.00 -7.45 2.84
C LEU A 55 4.84 -6.26 1.89
N ILE A 56 5.90 -5.89 1.19
CA ILE A 56 5.87 -4.79 0.23
C ILE A 56 4.81 -5.05 -0.84
N ALA A 57 4.79 -6.24 -1.41
CA ALA A 57 3.82 -6.59 -2.45
C ALA A 57 2.38 -6.49 -1.95
N SER A 58 2.11 -6.98 -0.74
CA SER A 58 0.77 -6.95 -0.15
C SER A 58 0.31 -5.52 0.12
N LEU A 59 1.19 -4.68 0.68
CA LEU A 59 0.83 -3.30 0.98
C LEU A 59 0.68 -2.47 -0.30
N ALA A 60 1.49 -2.73 -1.32
CA ALA A 60 1.37 -2.07 -2.62
C ALA A 60 0.03 -2.42 -3.28
N ASP A 61 -0.34 -3.70 -3.27
CA ASP A 61 -1.63 -4.16 -3.78
C ASP A 61 -2.78 -3.45 -3.08
N ASN A 62 -2.75 -3.44 -1.75
CA ASN A 62 -3.80 -2.79 -0.96
C ASN A 62 -3.88 -1.29 -1.24
N ALA A 63 -2.75 -0.58 -1.22
CA ALA A 63 -2.74 0.86 -1.42
C ALA A 63 -3.22 1.25 -2.82
N MET A 64 -2.80 0.51 -3.84
CA MET A 64 -3.26 0.76 -5.21
C MET A 64 -4.75 0.46 -5.36
N GLY A 65 -5.23 -0.63 -4.74
CA GLY A 65 -6.66 -0.96 -4.74
C GLY A 65 -7.49 0.11 -4.06
N TYR A 66 -7.09 0.57 -2.89
CA TYR A 66 -7.79 1.65 -2.20
C TYR A 66 -7.75 2.96 -2.98
N SER A 67 -6.64 3.26 -3.64
CA SER A 67 -6.52 4.46 -4.47
C SER A 67 -7.51 4.45 -5.63
N CYS A 68 -7.63 3.31 -6.31
CA CYS A 68 -8.63 3.14 -7.38
C CYS A 68 -10.06 3.22 -6.85
N SER A 69 -10.32 2.59 -5.72
CA SER A 69 -11.64 2.63 -5.08
C SER A 69 -12.03 4.05 -4.69
N GLN A 70 -11.09 4.79 -4.12
CA GLN A 70 -11.30 6.19 -3.75
C GLN A 70 -11.58 7.05 -4.99
N ALA A 71 -10.84 6.83 -6.08
CA ALA A 71 -11.06 7.54 -7.34
C ALA A 71 -12.45 7.26 -7.93
N LEU A 72 -13.03 6.09 -7.61
CA LEU A 72 -14.37 5.71 -8.04
C LEU A 72 -15.44 5.99 -6.98
N GLY A 73 -15.11 6.82 -5.98
CA GLY A 73 -16.06 7.27 -4.95
C GLY A 73 -16.41 6.23 -3.91
N TRP A 74 -15.57 5.21 -3.72
CA TRP A 74 -15.78 4.13 -2.74
C TRP A 74 -17.03 3.29 -2.99
N LYS A 75 -17.57 3.31 -4.22
CA LYS A 75 -18.85 2.68 -4.55
C LYS A 75 -18.73 1.30 -5.18
N VAL A 76 -17.51 0.83 -5.37
CA VAL A 76 -17.25 -0.43 -6.06
C VAL A 76 -16.35 -1.31 -5.20
N SER A 77 -16.37 -2.60 -5.50
CA SER A 77 -15.35 -3.52 -5.03
C SER A 77 -14.37 -3.79 -6.17
N LEU A 78 -13.15 -4.08 -5.83
CA LEU A 78 -12.09 -4.35 -6.80
C LEU A 78 -11.48 -5.71 -6.54
N VAL A 79 -11.12 -6.38 -7.63
CA VAL A 79 -10.38 -7.64 -7.57
C VAL A 79 -9.08 -7.45 -8.34
N THR A 80 -7.96 -7.77 -7.73
CA THR A 80 -6.65 -7.66 -8.37
C THR A 80 -6.56 -8.67 -9.52
N ILE A 81 -6.25 -8.17 -10.72
CA ILE A 81 -6.01 -9.01 -11.89
C ILE A 81 -4.53 -9.31 -12.03
N SER A 82 -3.71 -8.27 -11.89
CA SER A 82 -2.27 -8.37 -12.11
C SER A 82 -1.55 -7.45 -11.14
N LEU A 83 -0.45 -7.92 -10.61
CA LEU A 83 0.42 -7.16 -9.72
C LEU A 83 1.86 -7.47 -10.11
N ALA A 84 2.62 -6.45 -10.42
CA ALA A 84 4.05 -6.56 -10.71
C ALA A 84 4.82 -5.67 -9.76
N VAL A 85 5.88 -6.20 -9.17
CA VAL A 85 6.73 -5.48 -8.23
C VAL A 85 8.18 -5.69 -8.61
N ASP A 86 8.92 -4.59 -8.71
CA ASP A 86 10.37 -4.62 -8.87
C ASP A 86 10.99 -4.14 -7.56
N PHE A 87 11.87 -4.95 -6.99
CA PHE A 87 12.59 -4.62 -5.76
C PHE A 87 13.94 -4.04 -6.14
N VAL A 88 14.14 -2.76 -5.85
CA VAL A 88 15.35 -2.04 -6.26
C VAL A 88 16.24 -1.66 -5.10
N GLY A 89 15.80 -1.89 -3.87
CA GLY A 89 16.55 -1.61 -2.66
C GLY A 89 16.00 -2.42 -1.50
N SER A 90 16.45 -2.12 -0.30
CA SER A 90 15.95 -2.77 0.91
C SER A 90 15.77 -1.75 2.04
N GLY A 91 15.01 -2.15 3.05
CA GLY A 91 14.79 -1.32 4.22
C GLY A 91 15.06 -2.11 5.50
N GLU A 92 15.25 -1.38 6.59
CA GLU A 92 15.64 -1.91 7.87
C GLU A 92 14.65 -1.51 8.98
N ILE A 93 14.69 -2.25 10.08
CA ILE A 93 13.91 -1.93 11.28
C ILE A 93 14.20 -0.49 11.70
N GLY A 94 13.13 0.23 12.04
CA GLY A 94 13.19 1.62 12.48
C GLY A 94 12.90 2.64 11.38
N GLN A 95 13.00 2.25 10.12
CA GLN A 95 12.69 3.14 9.01
C GLN A 95 11.19 3.27 8.81
N TRP A 96 10.77 4.40 8.26
CA TRP A 96 9.38 4.61 7.85
C TRP A 96 9.20 4.11 6.41
N LEU A 97 8.36 3.11 6.23
CA LEU A 97 8.00 2.60 4.91
C LEU A 97 6.71 3.28 4.46
N GLU A 98 6.73 3.81 3.26
CA GLU A 98 5.59 4.50 2.70
C GLU A 98 5.33 4.03 1.28
N VAL A 99 4.09 3.66 1.00
CA VAL A 99 3.63 3.30 -0.33
C VAL A 99 2.89 4.50 -0.90
N GLU A 100 3.45 5.12 -1.92
CA GLU A 100 2.85 6.25 -2.62
C GLU A 100 2.22 5.77 -3.92
N CYS A 101 0.96 6.11 -4.15
CA CYS A 101 0.20 5.61 -5.29
C CYS A 101 -0.21 6.71 -6.24
N GLU A 102 -0.30 6.33 -7.52
CA GLU A 102 -0.88 7.16 -8.57
C GLU A 102 -1.86 6.30 -9.35
N VAL A 103 -3.12 6.76 -9.44
CA VAL A 103 -4.11 6.12 -10.29
C VAL A 103 -3.86 6.55 -11.73
N ILE A 104 -3.60 5.58 -12.62
CA ILE A 104 -3.31 5.86 -14.01
C ILE A 104 -4.61 6.03 -14.80
N LYS A 105 -5.56 5.12 -14.59
CA LYS A 105 -6.84 5.17 -15.29
C LYS A 105 -7.89 4.39 -14.53
N THR A 106 -9.09 4.95 -14.47
CA THR A 106 -10.27 4.23 -13.99
C THR A 106 -11.23 4.07 -15.14
N GLY A 107 -11.77 2.86 -15.30
CA GLY A 107 -12.75 2.55 -16.33
C GLY A 107 -13.96 1.86 -15.72
N ALA A 108 -14.94 1.54 -16.57
CA ALA A 108 -16.15 0.86 -16.13
C ALA A 108 -15.86 -0.55 -15.63
N THR A 109 -14.84 -1.21 -16.16
CA THR A 109 -14.52 -2.60 -15.84
C THR A 109 -13.11 -2.80 -15.30
N LEU A 110 -12.17 -1.91 -15.65
CA LEU A 110 -10.76 -2.05 -15.26
C LEU A 110 -10.21 -0.74 -14.71
N CYS A 111 -9.32 -0.86 -13.73
CA CYS A 111 -8.54 0.24 -13.19
C CYS A 111 -7.07 -0.11 -13.21
N PHE A 112 -6.23 0.92 -13.36
CA PHE A 112 -4.78 0.76 -13.43
C PHE A 112 -4.14 1.78 -12.48
N ALA A 113 -3.17 1.31 -11.69
CA ALA A 113 -2.44 2.15 -10.76
C ALA A 113 -0.97 1.75 -10.73
N GLN A 114 -0.15 2.68 -10.27
CA GLN A 114 1.28 2.42 -10.01
C GLN A 114 1.64 2.99 -8.65
N SER A 115 2.75 2.51 -8.09
CA SER A 115 3.22 2.98 -6.80
C SER A 115 4.74 2.96 -6.72
N LEU A 116 5.25 3.85 -5.87
CA LEU A 116 6.63 3.82 -5.42
C LEU A 116 6.62 3.53 -3.92
N ILE A 117 7.48 2.64 -3.50
CA ILE A 117 7.61 2.27 -2.09
C ILE A 117 8.96 2.78 -1.60
N LYS A 118 8.93 3.59 -0.54
CA LYS A 118 10.10 4.30 -0.03
C LYS A 118 10.34 3.95 1.44
N ALA A 119 11.60 3.75 1.78
CA ALA A 119 12.04 3.61 3.16
C ALA A 119 12.85 4.86 3.51
N ASP A 120 12.35 5.65 4.48
CA ASP A 120 12.91 6.96 4.85
C ASP A 120 13.19 7.83 3.62
N GLY A 121 12.22 7.84 2.68
CA GLY A 121 12.27 8.68 1.48
C GLY A 121 13.08 8.10 0.32
N VAL A 122 13.75 6.96 0.50
CA VAL A 122 14.55 6.33 -0.55
C VAL A 122 13.74 5.20 -1.18
N THR A 123 13.61 5.20 -2.51
CA THR A 123 12.85 4.17 -3.21
C THR A 123 13.49 2.80 -3.05
N VAL A 124 12.72 1.84 -2.57
CA VAL A 124 13.14 0.45 -2.39
C VAL A 124 12.38 -0.50 -3.32
N ALA A 125 11.25 -0.06 -3.86
CA ALA A 125 10.47 -0.88 -4.80
C ALA A 125 9.57 0.02 -5.64
N ARG A 126 9.16 -0.51 -6.78
CA ARG A 126 8.09 0.09 -7.60
C ARG A 126 7.11 -1.01 -7.96
N ALA A 127 5.83 -0.63 -8.10
CA ALA A 127 4.79 -1.60 -8.42
C ALA A 127 3.80 -1.01 -9.39
N ASN A 128 3.14 -1.89 -10.14
CA ASN A 128 1.96 -1.53 -10.88
C ASN A 128 0.94 -2.64 -10.77
N ALA A 129 -0.33 -2.30 -10.93
CA ALA A 129 -1.41 -3.27 -10.82
C ALA A 129 -2.58 -2.88 -11.69
N SER A 130 -3.35 -3.90 -12.05
CA SER A 130 -4.66 -3.73 -12.66
C SER A 130 -5.70 -4.45 -11.82
N PHE A 131 -6.89 -3.86 -11.79
CA PHE A 131 -8.01 -4.33 -10.98
C PHE A 131 -9.26 -4.43 -11.83
N ARG A 132 -10.05 -5.46 -11.58
CA ARG A 132 -11.39 -5.56 -12.15
C ARG A 132 -12.37 -4.88 -11.21
N VAL A 133 -13.23 -4.03 -11.78
CA VAL A 133 -14.32 -3.40 -11.07
C VAL A 133 -15.47 -4.37 -10.98
N VAL A 134 -15.94 -4.64 -9.75
CA VAL A 134 -17.13 -5.44 -9.52
C VAL A 134 -18.14 -4.58 -8.76
N THR A 135 -19.41 -4.76 -9.09
CA THR A 135 -20.46 -4.00 -8.44
C THR A 135 -20.62 -4.51 -7.01
N LYS A 136 -20.62 -3.59 -6.05
CA LYS A 136 -20.92 -3.95 -4.67
C LYS A 136 -22.33 -4.52 -4.60
N LYS A 137 -22.45 -5.68 -3.96
CA LYS A 137 -23.76 -6.19 -3.58
C LYS A 137 -24.28 -5.36 -2.43
N GLN A 138 -25.51 -4.95 -2.55
CA GLN A 138 -26.23 -4.24 -1.49
C GLN A 138 -26.67 -5.22 -0.43
#